data_522a361a5baa94d14561a7eabb2b9bdf
#
_entry.id   522a361a5baa94d14561a7eabb2b9bdf
#
_cell.length_a   1.000
_cell.length_b   1.000
_cell.length_c   1.000
_cell.angle_alpha   90.00
_cell.angle_beta   90.00
_cell.angle_gamma   90.00
#
_symmetry.space_group_name_H-M   'P 1'
#
loop_
_entity.id
_entity.type
_entity.pdbx_description
1 polymer ?
#
loop_
_entity_poly.entity_id
_entity_poly.type
_entity_poly.pdbx_seq_one_letter_code
_entity_poly.pdbx_strand_id
1 'polypeptide(L)'
;MFFYSGTIFTLPNAKDMSGDRILSSDKLEITGWYHDGWNKLNAAQGSYEPIGRWTAETADEYVPVENDSHAISLKAAHPLMYTLTYDVTGDLPEGYTAPAKQTLVKGSSYTVADVPASVSGSKDGVNGTFSFNGWKKDDGTVLTGEQQLTADLTLHGVWTFTKKSSGGGGGGGSHKPTVTIPDDVPTGLNGDDHYAYIVGYPDSTVRPQNGITRAEVATIFFRLLTDETRNANSTKSNSYSDVAAGAWYNHAVSTLSAMGIVKGDSHGKFNPNAPITRAEFAAIAARFDDKANTTAVDFSDIASHWAKNEISAAANNGWINGYTDGTFRPNNKITRAEAMTLVNRVLKRLPETAEDLHNDMIKWSDNSDTSAWYYLAVQEATNSHYYDIKENKYEKWSKLRETRDWTELEK
;
A
#
# COMPACT_ATOMS: atom_id res chain seq x y z
N MET A 1 44.59 -15.21 -20.56
CA MET A 1 45.63 -14.72 -19.64
C MET A 1 46.37 -15.92 -19.14
N PHE A 2 47.72 -15.91 -19.20
CA PHE A 2 48.55 -17.05 -18.78
C PHE A 2 49.31 -16.68 -17.53
N PHE A 3 49.29 -17.54 -16.53
CA PHE A 3 49.98 -17.33 -15.27
C PHE A 3 50.98 -18.47 -15.07
N TYR A 4 52.11 -18.18 -14.41
CA TYR A 4 53.07 -19.24 -14.00
C TYR A 4 52.67 -19.79 -12.64
N SER A 5 52.94 -21.09 -12.45
CA SER A 5 52.72 -21.74 -11.17
C SER A 5 53.40 -20.99 -10.02
N GLY A 6 52.72 -20.83 -8.92
CA GLY A 6 53.22 -20.09 -7.75
C GLY A 6 53.14 -18.56 -7.83
N THR A 7 52.60 -18.01 -8.92
CA THR A 7 52.43 -16.54 -9.04
C THR A 7 51.08 -16.10 -8.45
N ILE A 8 51.13 -15.19 -7.49
CA ILE A 8 49.94 -14.52 -7.01
C ILE A 8 49.54 -13.44 -8.04
N PHE A 9 48.27 -13.37 -8.42
CA PHE A 9 47.74 -12.34 -9.30
C PHE A 9 46.39 -11.85 -8.84
N THR A 10 46.12 -10.57 -9.11
CA THR A 10 44.83 -9.97 -8.85
C THR A 10 43.96 -10.07 -10.10
N LEU A 11 42.71 -10.46 -9.96
CA LEU A 11 41.77 -10.46 -11.07
C LEU A 11 41.51 -9.01 -11.52
N PRO A 12 41.52 -8.73 -12.83
CA PRO A 12 41.22 -7.40 -13.33
C PRO A 12 39.81 -6.97 -12.90
N ASN A 13 39.66 -5.71 -12.54
CA ASN A 13 38.34 -5.14 -12.32
C ASN A 13 37.55 -5.13 -13.64
N ALA A 14 36.27 -5.37 -13.58
CA ALA A 14 35.39 -5.32 -14.74
C ALA A 14 35.48 -4.00 -15.51
N LYS A 15 35.76 -2.90 -14.82
CA LYS A 15 35.98 -1.57 -15.43
C LYS A 15 37.26 -1.46 -16.22
N ASP A 16 38.31 -2.19 -15.86
CA ASP A 16 39.59 -2.16 -16.52
C ASP A 16 39.57 -2.87 -17.89
N MET A 17 38.55 -3.68 -18.12
CA MET A 17 38.32 -4.43 -19.36
C MET A 17 37.37 -3.71 -20.33
N SER A 18 36.85 -2.55 -19.98
CA SER A 18 35.85 -1.80 -20.76
C SER A 18 36.36 -1.21 -22.08
N GLY A 19 37.68 -1.26 -22.33
CA GLY A 19 38.31 -0.76 -23.56
C GLY A 19 38.28 -1.72 -24.75
N ASP A 20 38.10 -3.03 -24.54
CA ASP A 20 38.25 -4.02 -25.59
C ASP A 20 37.12 -5.05 -25.67
N ARG A 21 36.30 -4.86 -26.68
CA ARG A 21 35.43 -5.85 -27.36
C ARG A 21 34.39 -6.64 -26.59
N ILE A 22 34.40 -6.72 -25.26
CA ILE A 22 33.44 -7.54 -24.50
C ILE A 22 32.24 -6.69 -24.04
N LEU A 23 32.41 -5.41 -23.96
CA LEU A 23 31.36 -4.48 -23.48
C LEU A 23 30.96 -3.47 -24.57
N SER A 24 30.60 -3.97 -25.76
CA SER A 24 30.05 -3.11 -26.82
C SER A 24 28.59 -2.69 -26.58
N SER A 25 28.00 -3.05 -25.43
CA SER A 25 26.70 -2.51 -25.01
C SER A 25 26.84 -1.89 -23.63
N ASP A 26 26.41 -0.64 -23.50
CA ASP A 26 26.32 0.16 -22.26
C ASP A 26 25.47 -0.49 -21.16
N LYS A 27 25.17 -1.77 -21.26
CA LYS A 27 24.15 -2.49 -20.50
C LYS A 27 24.65 -3.74 -19.77
N LEU A 28 25.92 -4.12 -19.92
CA LEU A 28 26.47 -5.32 -19.31
C LEU A 28 27.51 -4.93 -18.26
N GLU A 29 27.18 -5.09 -17.00
CA GLU A 29 28.16 -5.07 -15.91
C GLU A 29 28.73 -6.47 -15.70
N ILE A 30 30.05 -6.58 -15.70
CA ILE A 30 30.75 -7.79 -15.32
C ILE A 30 30.74 -7.86 -13.79
N THR A 31 30.02 -8.82 -13.22
CA THR A 31 29.89 -8.99 -11.77
C THR A 31 30.86 -10.00 -11.20
N GLY A 32 31.66 -10.66 -12.04
CA GLY A 32 32.67 -11.62 -11.59
C GLY A 32 33.28 -12.40 -12.73
N TRP A 33 34.18 -13.30 -12.35
CA TRP A 33 34.85 -14.19 -13.23
C TRP A 33 34.55 -15.64 -12.81
N TYR A 34 34.51 -16.55 -13.75
CA TYR A 34 34.38 -17.99 -13.43
C TYR A 34 35.36 -18.84 -14.28
N HIS A 35 35.70 -19.98 -13.75
CA HIS A 35 36.49 -20.97 -14.44
C HIS A 35 35.60 -21.73 -15.43
N ASP A 36 36.02 -21.78 -16.71
CA ASP A 36 35.23 -22.36 -17.79
C ASP A 36 35.46 -23.85 -17.93
N GLY A 37 34.86 -24.63 -17.07
CA GLY A 37 34.81 -26.09 -17.23
C GLY A 37 36.11 -26.84 -16.96
N TRP A 38 37.14 -26.22 -16.44
CA TRP A 38 38.36 -26.90 -16.02
C TRP A 38 38.21 -27.37 -14.59
N ASN A 39 38.66 -28.62 -14.40
CA ASN A 39 38.66 -29.25 -13.10
C ASN A 39 40.10 -29.36 -12.61
N LYS A 40 40.31 -29.18 -11.33
CA LYS A 40 41.58 -29.52 -10.71
C LYS A 40 41.79 -31.03 -10.83
N LEU A 41 42.96 -31.45 -11.36
CA LEU A 41 43.31 -32.88 -11.40
C LEU A 41 43.44 -33.40 -9.96
N ASN A 42 42.56 -34.29 -9.56
CA ASN A 42 42.78 -35.06 -8.34
C ASN A 42 43.71 -36.21 -8.65
N ALA A 43 45.01 -36.01 -8.39
CA ALA A 43 46.07 -36.98 -8.68
C ALA A 43 45.88 -38.33 -7.99
N ALA A 44 45.13 -38.37 -6.88
CA ALA A 44 44.85 -39.59 -6.13
C ALA A 44 43.71 -40.43 -6.76
N GLN A 45 42.82 -39.81 -7.52
CA GLN A 45 41.66 -40.49 -8.09
C GLN A 45 41.65 -40.48 -9.62
N GLY A 46 42.57 -39.79 -10.28
CA GLY A 46 42.59 -39.63 -11.73
C GLY A 46 41.39 -38.84 -12.28
N SER A 47 40.72 -38.09 -11.44
CA SER A 47 39.51 -37.30 -11.75
C SER A 47 39.78 -35.81 -11.60
N TYR A 48 38.98 -35.00 -12.26
CA TYR A 48 39.05 -33.55 -12.17
C TYR A 48 37.95 -33.07 -11.25
N GLU A 49 38.30 -32.21 -10.31
CA GLU A 49 37.32 -31.52 -9.44
C GLU A 49 37.06 -30.09 -9.93
N PRO A 50 35.81 -29.62 -9.92
CA PRO A 50 35.50 -28.25 -10.32
C PRO A 50 36.20 -27.26 -9.41
N ILE A 51 36.90 -26.31 -9.97
CA ILE A 51 37.40 -25.12 -9.24
C ILE A 51 36.22 -24.16 -9.12
N GLY A 52 35.87 -23.78 -7.93
CA GLY A 52 34.68 -22.95 -7.66
C GLY A 52 34.58 -21.66 -8.49
N ARG A 53 33.43 -21.09 -8.47
CA ARG A 53 33.15 -19.80 -9.11
C ARG A 53 33.76 -18.69 -8.25
N TRP A 54 34.47 -17.75 -8.87
CA TRP A 54 35.00 -16.58 -8.22
C TRP A 54 34.16 -15.34 -8.60
N THR A 55 33.90 -14.48 -7.62
CA THR A 55 33.27 -13.18 -7.83
C THR A 55 34.31 -12.08 -7.61
N ALA A 56 34.08 -10.89 -8.15
CA ALA A 56 34.95 -9.75 -7.97
C ALA A 56 35.17 -9.35 -6.49
N GLU A 57 34.22 -9.74 -5.62
CA GLU A 57 34.27 -9.47 -4.17
C GLU A 57 35.02 -10.53 -3.37
N THR A 58 35.15 -11.73 -3.91
CA THR A 58 35.67 -12.91 -3.15
C THR A 58 36.99 -13.47 -3.69
N ALA A 59 37.49 -12.92 -4.79
CA ALA A 59 38.68 -13.44 -5.47
C ALA A 59 39.71 -12.35 -5.75
N ASP A 60 40.10 -11.64 -4.70
CA ASP A 60 41.20 -10.68 -4.79
C ASP A 60 42.52 -11.36 -5.15
N GLU A 61 42.71 -12.60 -4.72
CA GLU A 61 43.95 -13.35 -4.96
C GLU A 61 43.66 -14.84 -5.29
N TYR A 62 44.25 -15.33 -6.38
CA TYR A 62 44.30 -16.75 -6.66
C TYR A 62 45.75 -17.21 -6.66
N VAL A 63 46.07 -18.17 -5.85
CA VAL A 63 47.37 -18.82 -5.82
C VAL A 63 47.28 -20.14 -6.57
N PRO A 64 47.90 -20.29 -7.75
CA PRO A 64 47.97 -21.56 -8.45
C PRO A 64 48.68 -22.62 -7.57
N VAL A 65 48.11 -23.81 -7.52
CA VAL A 65 48.74 -24.92 -6.78
C VAL A 65 50.02 -25.34 -7.50
N GLU A 66 51.12 -25.53 -6.78
CA GLU A 66 52.36 -26.05 -7.32
C GLU A 66 52.10 -27.33 -8.13
N ASN A 67 52.64 -27.38 -9.37
CA ASN A 67 52.50 -28.47 -10.36
C ASN A 67 51.19 -28.47 -11.18
N ASP A 68 50.40 -27.45 -11.17
CA ASP A 68 49.30 -27.33 -12.14
C ASP A 68 49.86 -26.75 -13.47
N SER A 69 50.16 -27.62 -14.42
CA SER A 69 50.65 -27.22 -15.74
C SER A 69 49.53 -26.78 -16.70
N HIS A 70 48.32 -26.65 -16.21
CA HIS A 70 47.17 -26.32 -17.05
C HIS A 70 46.88 -24.84 -17.06
N ALA A 71 46.56 -24.30 -18.22
CA ALA A 71 46.09 -22.92 -18.35
C ALA A 71 44.71 -22.74 -17.70
N ILE A 72 44.59 -21.78 -16.81
CA ILE A 72 43.32 -21.40 -16.26
C ILE A 72 42.65 -20.45 -17.24
N SER A 73 41.52 -20.86 -17.80
CA SER A 73 40.69 -20.01 -18.63
C SER A 73 39.60 -19.37 -17.77
N LEU A 74 39.63 -18.07 -17.66
CA LEU A 74 38.59 -17.28 -16.94
C LEU A 74 37.67 -16.65 -17.95
N LYS A 75 36.37 -16.77 -17.72
CA LYS A 75 35.32 -16.08 -18.46
C LYS A 75 34.63 -15.08 -17.55
N ALA A 76 34.32 -13.91 -18.09
CA ALA A 76 33.50 -12.95 -17.38
C ALA A 76 32.13 -13.53 -17.09
N ALA A 77 31.71 -13.51 -15.82
CA ALA A 77 30.36 -13.87 -15.42
C ALA A 77 29.46 -12.66 -15.68
N HIS A 78 28.57 -12.79 -16.65
CA HIS A 78 27.57 -11.77 -16.94
C HIS A 78 26.37 -12.04 -16.04
N PRO A 79 25.90 -11.08 -15.24
CA PRO A 79 24.63 -11.22 -14.55
C PRO A 79 23.51 -11.28 -15.59
N LEU A 80 22.49 -12.08 -15.30
CA LEU A 80 21.26 -12.00 -16.05
C LEU A 80 20.63 -10.64 -15.78
N MET A 81 20.54 -9.83 -16.82
CA MET A 81 19.93 -8.49 -16.76
C MET A 81 18.52 -8.57 -17.26
N TYR A 82 17.61 -7.94 -16.53
CA TYR A 82 16.23 -7.78 -16.94
C TYR A 82 15.88 -6.29 -17.08
N THR A 83 14.90 -6.03 -17.91
CA THR A 83 14.46 -4.70 -18.23
C THR A 83 13.11 -4.43 -17.58
N LEU A 84 13.01 -3.31 -16.87
CA LEU A 84 11.75 -2.71 -16.44
C LEU A 84 11.40 -1.58 -17.41
N THR A 85 10.24 -1.69 -18.05
CA THR A 85 9.72 -0.69 -18.99
C THR A 85 8.40 -0.15 -18.47
N TYR A 86 8.20 1.16 -18.61
CA TYR A 86 6.93 1.83 -18.32
C TYR A 86 6.29 2.25 -19.64
N ASP A 87 5.16 1.64 -19.96
CA ASP A 87 4.34 1.95 -21.14
C ASP A 87 3.14 2.78 -20.69
N VAL A 88 3.01 3.98 -21.25
CA VAL A 88 1.97 4.93 -20.85
C VAL A 88 1.14 5.33 -22.05
N THR A 89 -0.16 5.20 -21.90
CA THR A 89 -1.14 5.49 -22.95
C THR A 89 -2.26 6.39 -22.43
N GLY A 90 -3.14 6.78 -23.35
CA GLY A 90 -4.31 7.61 -23.04
C GLY A 90 -4.06 9.11 -23.15
N ASP A 91 -4.78 9.87 -22.35
CA ASP A 91 -4.77 11.33 -22.38
C ASP A 91 -3.70 11.86 -21.43
N LEU A 92 -2.51 12.12 -21.94
CA LEU A 92 -1.38 12.54 -21.11
C LEU A 92 -1.53 14.01 -20.63
N PRO A 93 -1.24 14.31 -19.35
CA PRO A 93 -1.13 15.70 -18.90
C PRO A 93 -0.01 16.45 -19.64
N GLU A 94 -0.18 17.74 -19.85
CA GLU A 94 0.85 18.57 -20.45
C GLU A 94 2.15 18.53 -19.62
N GLY A 95 3.28 18.29 -20.30
CA GLY A 95 4.58 18.15 -19.64
C GLY A 95 4.83 16.81 -18.95
N TYR A 96 3.90 15.85 -19.01
CA TYR A 96 4.13 14.53 -18.45
C TYR A 96 5.23 13.77 -19.20
N THR A 97 6.13 13.20 -18.45
CA THR A 97 7.20 12.33 -18.98
C THR A 97 7.08 10.96 -18.32
N ALA A 98 7.00 9.91 -19.12
CA ALA A 98 6.99 8.55 -18.62
C ALA A 98 8.30 8.23 -17.87
N PRO A 99 8.25 7.41 -16.81
CA PRO A 99 9.44 6.96 -16.11
C PRO A 99 10.44 6.30 -17.05
N ALA A 100 11.72 6.56 -16.84
CA ALA A 100 12.78 6.00 -17.68
C ALA A 100 12.83 4.47 -17.56
N LYS A 101 13.14 3.82 -18.68
CA LYS A 101 13.43 2.38 -18.72
C LYS A 101 14.66 2.10 -17.85
N GLN A 102 14.59 1.02 -17.08
CA GLN A 102 15.67 0.56 -16.21
C GLN A 102 16.14 -0.82 -16.64
N THR A 103 17.44 -1.07 -16.54
CA THR A 103 18.02 -2.41 -16.74
C THR A 103 18.72 -2.80 -15.45
N LEU A 104 18.27 -3.89 -14.84
CA LEU A 104 18.66 -4.31 -13.51
C LEU A 104 19.09 -5.77 -13.52
N VAL A 105 19.96 -6.14 -12.58
CA VAL A 105 20.36 -7.54 -12.38
C VAL A 105 19.15 -8.36 -11.93
N LYS A 106 19.04 -9.58 -12.39
CA LYS A 106 18.01 -10.55 -11.96
C LYS A 106 17.93 -10.60 -10.43
N GLY A 107 16.73 -10.41 -9.90
CA GLY A 107 16.47 -10.45 -8.46
C GLY A 107 16.78 -9.15 -7.71
N SER A 108 17.24 -8.10 -8.41
CA SER A 108 17.38 -6.78 -7.79
C SER A 108 16.01 -6.22 -7.40
N SER A 109 15.97 -5.54 -6.27
CA SER A 109 14.82 -4.73 -5.88
C SER A 109 14.74 -3.47 -6.76
N TYR A 110 13.51 -3.07 -7.08
CA TYR A 110 13.20 -1.79 -7.69
C TYR A 110 11.94 -1.21 -7.06
N THR A 111 11.85 0.11 -7.02
CA THR A 111 10.62 0.79 -6.60
C THR A 111 9.81 1.14 -7.83
N VAL A 112 8.54 0.72 -7.86
CA VAL A 112 7.61 1.12 -8.92
C VAL A 112 7.50 2.64 -8.90
N ALA A 113 7.63 3.27 -10.08
CA ALA A 113 7.61 4.73 -10.19
C ALA A 113 6.30 5.30 -9.64
N ASP A 114 6.42 6.29 -8.78
CA ASP A 114 5.27 7.01 -8.25
C ASP A 114 4.75 7.99 -9.31
N VAL A 115 3.44 7.95 -9.53
CA VAL A 115 2.74 8.83 -10.46
C VAL A 115 1.50 9.36 -9.75
N PRO A 116 1.28 10.68 -9.73
CA PRO A 116 0.09 11.26 -9.12
C PRO A 116 -1.19 10.62 -9.68
N ALA A 117 -2.09 10.19 -8.80
CA ALA A 117 -3.35 9.57 -9.21
C ALA A 117 -4.23 10.52 -10.03
N SER A 118 -4.06 11.84 -9.87
CA SER A 118 -4.75 12.84 -10.67
C SER A 118 -3.97 14.15 -10.78
N VAL A 119 -4.12 14.81 -11.93
CA VAL A 119 -3.52 16.13 -12.22
C VAL A 119 -4.59 17.01 -12.87
N SER A 120 -4.79 18.21 -12.37
CA SER A 120 -5.65 19.20 -13.04
C SER A 120 -4.91 19.84 -14.21
N GLY A 121 -5.60 20.03 -15.34
CA GLY A 121 -5.01 20.62 -16.52
C GLY A 121 -6.04 20.90 -17.61
N SER A 122 -5.57 21.23 -18.80
CA SER A 122 -6.44 21.39 -19.98
C SER A 122 -6.01 20.47 -21.09
N LYS A 123 -6.99 19.97 -21.84
CA LYS A 123 -6.79 19.23 -23.08
C LYS A 123 -7.62 19.92 -24.19
N ASP A 124 -6.98 20.27 -25.29
CA ASP A 124 -7.61 20.96 -26.44
C ASP A 124 -8.35 22.24 -26.02
N GLY A 125 -7.76 23.02 -25.08
CA GLY A 125 -8.36 24.24 -24.56
C GLY A 125 -9.53 24.02 -23.57
N VAL A 126 -9.80 22.78 -23.21
CA VAL A 126 -10.86 22.41 -22.27
C VAL A 126 -10.23 22.03 -20.92
N ASN A 127 -10.62 22.75 -19.86
CA ASN A 127 -10.17 22.44 -18.51
C ASN A 127 -10.80 21.15 -18.00
N GLY A 128 -10.00 20.33 -17.30
CA GLY A 128 -10.44 19.06 -16.77
C GLY A 128 -9.44 18.45 -15.79
N THR A 129 -9.60 17.18 -15.52
CA THR A 129 -8.72 16.38 -14.66
C THR A 129 -8.21 15.19 -15.43
N PHE A 130 -6.92 15.00 -15.41
CA PHE A 130 -6.25 13.79 -15.85
C PHE A 130 -6.16 12.83 -14.68
N SER A 131 -6.60 11.60 -14.84
CA SER A 131 -6.56 10.54 -13.82
C SER A 131 -5.69 9.39 -14.29
N PHE A 132 -4.76 8.94 -13.45
CA PHE A 132 -3.88 7.81 -13.72
C PHE A 132 -4.42 6.53 -13.08
N ASN A 133 -4.48 5.44 -13.83
CA ASN A 133 -5.09 4.18 -13.38
C ASN A 133 -4.14 3.23 -12.61
N GLY A 134 -2.93 3.70 -12.27
CA GLY A 134 -1.88 2.90 -11.64
C GLY A 134 -1.11 2.01 -12.63
N TRP A 135 0.04 1.52 -12.19
CA TRP A 135 0.89 0.62 -12.97
C TRP A 135 0.36 -0.81 -12.92
N LYS A 136 0.17 -1.42 -14.08
CA LYS A 136 -0.37 -2.78 -14.20
C LYS A 136 0.53 -3.65 -15.06
N LYS A 137 0.63 -4.93 -14.73
CA LYS A 137 1.16 -5.98 -15.60
C LYS A 137 0.16 -6.32 -16.71
N ASP A 138 0.61 -7.11 -17.69
CA ASP A 138 -0.25 -7.63 -18.79
C ASP A 138 -1.46 -8.43 -18.27
N ASP A 139 -1.33 -9.08 -17.11
CA ASP A 139 -2.41 -9.81 -16.45
C ASP A 139 -3.39 -8.92 -15.67
N GLY A 140 -3.20 -7.59 -15.70
CA GLY A 140 -4.00 -6.61 -14.99
C GLY A 140 -3.62 -6.41 -13.52
N THR A 141 -2.63 -7.14 -13.00
CA THR A 141 -2.16 -6.98 -11.61
C THR A 141 -1.55 -5.60 -11.41
N VAL A 142 -2.06 -4.83 -10.47
CA VAL A 142 -1.50 -3.53 -10.08
C VAL A 142 -0.25 -3.74 -9.22
N LEU A 143 0.83 -3.05 -9.57
CA LEU A 143 2.07 -3.03 -8.79
C LEU A 143 2.32 -1.65 -8.18
N THR A 144 2.77 -1.65 -6.93
CA THR A 144 3.19 -0.46 -6.18
C THR A 144 4.35 -0.81 -5.26
N GLY A 145 5.09 0.20 -4.81
CA GLY A 145 6.16 0.04 -3.83
C GLY A 145 7.36 -0.74 -4.34
N GLU A 146 8.08 -1.37 -3.42
CA GLU A 146 9.28 -2.14 -3.73
C GLU A 146 8.92 -3.54 -4.24
N GLN A 147 9.55 -3.95 -5.33
CA GLN A 147 9.37 -5.22 -6.02
C GLN A 147 10.71 -5.84 -6.37
N GLN A 148 10.75 -7.14 -6.69
CA GLN A 148 11.94 -7.82 -7.23
C GLN A 148 11.78 -8.10 -8.72
N LEU A 149 12.79 -7.78 -9.52
CA LEU A 149 12.80 -8.02 -10.95
C LEU A 149 13.33 -9.42 -11.26
N THR A 150 12.44 -10.35 -11.63
CA THR A 150 12.78 -11.76 -11.90
C THR A 150 12.73 -12.14 -13.38
N ALA A 151 12.19 -11.25 -14.22
CA ALA A 151 12.09 -11.36 -15.68
C ALA A 151 11.96 -9.95 -16.27
N ASP A 152 12.08 -9.81 -17.60
CA ASP A 152 11.68 -8.58 -18.27
C ASP A 152 10.23 -8.24 -17.90
N LEU A 153 9.99 -6.98 -17.55
CA LEU A 153 8.69 -6.53 -17.08
C LEU A 153 8.31 -5.23 -17.79
N THR A 154 7.12 -5.21 -18.36
CA THR A 154 6.48 -3.98 -18.81
C THR A 154 5.32 -3.66 -17.87
N LEU A 155 5.29 -2.44 -17.39
CA LEU A 155 4.20 -1.90 -16.59
C LEU A 155 3.41 -0.91 -17.45
N HIS A 156 2.12 -1.14 -17.58
CA HIS A 156 1.19 -0.33 -18.36
C HIS A 156 0.46 0.64 -17.45
N GLY A 157 0.46 1.91 -17.82
CA GLY A 157 -0.29 2.97 -17.17
C GLY A 157 -1.17 3.72 -18.16
N VAL A 158 -2.38 4.07 -17.77
CA VAL A 158 -3.31 4.81 -18.63
C VAL A 158 -3.75 6.09 -17.96
N TRP A 159 -3.59 7.19 -18.65
CA TRP A 159 -4.17 8.47 -18.29
C TRP A 159 -5.52 8.66 -18.98
N THR A 160 -6.50 9.17 -18.24
CA THR A 160 -7.84 9.48 -18.77
C THR A 160 -8.17 10.93 -18.44
N PHE A 161 -8.54 11.71 -19.45
CA PHE A 161 -8.99 13.07 -19.26
C PHE A 161 -10.50 13.14 -19.06
N THR A 162 -10.93 13.80 -18.00
CA THR A 162 -12.34 14.08 -17.73
C THR A 162 -12.58 15.58 -17.83
N LYS A 163 -13.39 16.00 -18.80
CA LYS A 163 -13.78 17.39 -19.00
C LYS A 163 -14.52 17.92 -17.78
N LYS A 164 -14.16 19.14 -17.35
CA LYS A 164 -14.95 19.88 -16.39
C LYS A 164 -16.27 20.27 -17.02
N SER A 165 -17.38 19.77 -16.51
CA SER A 165 -18.71 20.09 -17.04
C SER A 165 -19.00 21.59 -16.84
N SER A 166 -19.31 22.29 -17.95
CA SER A 166 -19.78 23.67 -17.90
C SER A 166 -21.29 23.70 -17.73
N GLY A 167 -21.75 23.49 -16.51
CA GLY A 167 -23.11 23.81 -16.09
C GLY A 167 -23.16 25.29 -15.72
N GLY A 168 -23.94 26.09 -16.40
CA GLY A 168 -24.03 27.53 -16.20
C GLY A 168 -24.58 27.89 -14.84
N GLY A 169 -23.99 28.93 -14.21
CA GLY A 169 -24.58 29.74 -13.16
C GLY A 169 -23.85 29.69 -11.81
N GLY A 170 -22.88 30.58 -11.58
CA GLY A 170 -22.65 31.27 -10.31
C GLY A 170 -21.85 30.55 -9.22
N GLY A 171 -20.63 31.03 -8.95
CA GLY A 171 -19.93 30.82 -7.69
C GLY A 171 -18.73 29.90 -7.79
N GLY A 172 -17.51 30.46 -7.77
CA GLY A 172 -16.26 29.70 -7.73
C GLY A 172 -16.16 28.83 -6.48
N GLY A 173 -16.12 27.51 -6.71
CA GLY A 173 -15.83 26.51 -5.70
C GLY A 173 -15.03 25.38 -6.34
N SER A 174 -13.84 25.14 -5.82
CA SER A 174 -13.04 23.96 -6.12
C SER A 174 -13.87 22.71 -5.86
N HIS A 175 -14.30 22.00 -6.91
CA HIS A 175 -14.98 20.71 -6.70
C HIS A 175 -13.97 19.63 -6.35
N LYS A 176 -13.64 19.51 -5.04
CA LYS A 176 -13.36 18.19 -4.44
C LYS A 176 -14.56 17.28 -4.78
N PRO A 177 -14.38 15.95 -4.97
CA PRO A 177 -15.52 15.04 -5.01
C PRO A 177 -16.42 15.39 -3.84
N THR A 178 -17.70 15.67 -4.13
CA THR A 178 -18.67 16.07 -3.10
C THR A 178 -18.74 14.93 -2.10
N VAL A 179 -18.11 15.13 -0.94
CA VAL A 179 -18.26 14.19 0.18
C VAL A 179 -19.69 14.39 0.65
N THR A 180 -20.54 13.38 0.49
CA THR A 180 -21.84 13.36 1.12
C THR A 180 -21.60 13.23 2.61
N ILE A 181 -21.93 14.27 3.38
CA ILE A 181 -21.84 14.20 4.85
C ILE A 181 -23.08 13.45 5.30
N PRO A 182 -22.93 12.30 5.99
CA PRO A 182 -24.06 11.52 6.49
C PRO A 182 -24.94 12.36 7.41
N ASP A 183 -26.24 12.09 7.43
CA ASP A 183 -27.15 12.83 8.31
C ASP A 183 -27.02 12.40 9.78
N ASP A 184 -26.74 11.11 10.02
CA ASP A 184 -26.62 10.54 11.37
C ASP A 184 -25.40 9.64 11.53
N VAL A 185 -24.89 9.51 12.76
CA VAL A 185 -23.92 8.50 13.16
C VAL A 185 -24.68 7.22 13.51
N PRO A 186 -24.21 6.01 13.11
CA PRO A 186 -24.88 4.75 13.45
C PRO A 186 -25.05 4.57 14.94
N THR A 187 -26.20 3.98 15.33
CA THR A 187 -26.53 3.70 16.71
C THR A 187 -25.45 2.84 17.39
N GLY A 188 -25.01 3.25 18.57
CA GLY A 188 -23.96 2.55 19.33
C GLY A 188 -22.54 2.98 19.03
N LEU A 189 -22.32 3.83 18.00
CA LEU A 189 -21.04 4.48 17.77
C LEU A 189 -21.01 5.89 18.37
N ASN A 190 -19.87 6.29 18.91
CA ASN A 190 -19.63 7.59 19.51
C ASN A 190 -19.29 8.63 18.42
N GLY A 191 -20.29 9.41 18.03
CA GLY A 191 -20.11 10.54 17.11
C GLY A 191 -19.76 11.86 17.78
N ASP A 192 -19.96 11.98 19.09
CA ASP A 192 -19.86 13.23 19.82
C ASP A 192 -18.46 13.51 20.38
N ASP A 193 -17.79 12.45 20.85
CA ASP A 193 -16.45 12.57 21.41
C ASP A 193 -15.37 12.25 20.38
N HIS A 194 -14.67 13.27 19.90
CA HIS A 194 -13.59 13.08 18.93
C HIS A 194 -12.27 12.68 19.62
N TYR A 195 -12.23 11.47 20.17
CA TYR A 195 -10.98 10.84 20.60
C TYR A 195 -10.24 10.27 19.40
N ALA A 196 -8.91 10.39 19.41
CA ALA A 196 -8.05 9.65 18.50
C ALA A 196 -8.28 8.16 18.66
N TYR A 197 -8.66 7.48 17.60
CA TYR A 197 -8.91 6.04 17.59
C TYR A 197 -7.79 5.24 16.92
N ILE A 198 -6.89 5.91 16.23
CA ILE A 198 -5.64 5.37 15.70
C ILE A 198 -4.50 5.85 16.58
N VAL A 199 -3.68 4.90 17.01
CA VAL A 199 -2.42 5.17 17.70
C VAL A 199 -1.30 5.07 16.66
N GLY A 200 -0.43 6.09 16.60
CA GLY A 200 0.76 6.07 15.77
C GLY A 200 1.82 5.12 16.30
N TYR A 201 2.86 4.92 15.52
CA TYR A 201 3.99 4.08 15.89
C TYR A 201 5.05 4.89 16.69
N PRO A 202 5.91 4.21 17.48
CA PRO A 202 6.95 4.89 18.28
C PRO A 202 7.96 5.70 17.44
N ASP A 203 8.08 5.41 16.15
CA ASP A 203 8.92 6.13 15.19
C ASP A 203 8.28 7.40 14.62
N SER A 204 7.18 7.88 15.21
CA SER A 204 6.40 9.03 14.74
C SER A 204 5.81 8.86 13.35
N THR A 205 5.46 7.64 12.97
CA THR A 205 4.73 7.33 11.73
C THR A 205 3.32 6.82 12.01
N VAL A 206 2.42 6.93 11.02
CA VAL A 206 1.07 6.33 11.02
C VAL A 206 0.96 5.23 9.97
N ARG A 207 1.85 5.22 9.00
CA ARG A 207 1.92 4.28 7.88
C ARG A 207 0.62 4.25 7.07
N PRO A 208 0.18 5.39 6.55
CA PRO A 208 -1.13 5.52 5.90
C PRO A 208 -1.31 4.60 4.68
N GLN A 209 -0.23 4.34 3.95
CA GLN A 209 -0.26 3.50 2.75
C GLN A 209 -0.14 1.99 3.03
N ASN A 210 0.17 1.59 4.27
CA ASN A 210 0.23 0.17 4.60
C ASN A 210 -1.18 -0.44 4.63
N GLY A 211 -1.28 -1.73 4.33
CA GLY A 211 -2.52 -2.49 4.53
C GLY A 211 -2.94 -2.49 5.99
N ILE A 212 -4.24 -2.64 6.24
CA ILE A 212 -4.80 -2.79 7.57
C ILE A 212 -5.42 -4.17 7.74
N THR A 213 -5.25 -4.76 8.93
CA THR A 213 -5.72 -6.10 9.22
C THR A 213 -7.15 -6.10 9.76
N ARG A 214 -7.79 -7.25 9.71
CA ARG A 214 -9.14 -7.47 10.28
C ARG A 214 -9.17 -7.21 11.78
N ALA A 215 -8.12 -7.59 12.51
CA ALA A 215 -8.01 -7.33 13.95
C ALA A 215 -7.89 -5.84 14.26
N GLU A 216 -7.07 -5.10 13.51
CA GLU A 216 -6.95 -3.66 13.67
C GLU A 216 -8.27 -2.93 13.42
N VAL A 217 -9.02 -3.31 12.38
CA VAL A 217 -10.33 -2.71 12.10
C VAL A 217 -11.34 -3.05 13.19
N ALA A 218 -11.36 -4.29 13.69
CA ALA A 218 -12.21 -4.64 14.82
C ALA A 218 -11.87 -3.79 16.06
N THR A 219 -10.59 -3.59 16.36
CA THR A 219 -10.17 -2.76 17.49
C THR A 219 -10.57 -1.30 17.31
N ILE A 220 -10.47 -0.76 16.10
CA ILE A 220 -10.94 0.60 15.78
C ILE A 220 -12.44 0.72 16.12
N PHE A 221 -13.28 -0.13 15.60
CA PHE A 221 -14.73 -0.05 15.85
C PHE A 221 -15.07 -0.30 17.32
N PHE A 222 -14.34 -1.16 18.04
CA PHE A 222 -14.49 -1.36 19.47
C PHE A 222 -14.19 -0.08 20.28
N ARG A 223 -13.11 0.65 19.91
CA ARG A 223 -12.78 1.97 20.50
C ARG A 223 -13.90 3.00 20.27
N LEU A 224 -14.52 2.91 19.13
CA LEU A 224 -15.55 3.85 18.67
C LEU A 224 -16.95 3.55 19.20
N LEU A 225 -17.17 2.43 19.90
CA LEU A 225 -18.42 2.19 20.60
C LEU A 225 -18.66 3.27 21.67
N THR A 226 -19.92 3.66 21.87
CA THR A 226 -20.30 4.38 23.08
C THR A 226 -19.96 3.53 24.31
N ASP A 227 -19.70 4.19 25.44
CA ASP A 227 -19.40 3.45 26.69
C ASP A 227 -20.57 2.55 27.11
N GLU A 228 -21.79 3.00 26.90
CA GLU A 228 -23.00 2.24 27.15
C GLU A 228 -23.03 0.96 26.28
N THR A 229 -22.87 1.11 24.97
CA THR A 229 -22.88 -0.02 24.03
C THR A 229 -21.74 -0.99 24.31
N ARG A 230 -20.53 -0.47 24.58
CA ARG A 230 -19.37 -1.29 24.90
C ARG A 230 -19.60 -2.09 26.17
N ASN A 231 -20.04 -1.45 27.24
CA ASN A 231 -20.24 -2.09 28.54
C ASN A 231 -21.36 -3.14 28.50
N ALA A 232 -22.46 -2.86 27.79
CA ALA A 232 -23.59 -3.78 27.64
C ALA A 232 -23.23 -5.06 26.87
N ASN A 233 -22.22 -5.01 25.97
CA ASN A 233 -21.85 -6.11 25.09
C ASN A 233 -20.45 -6.68 25.37
N SER A 234 -19.74 -6.16 26.37
CA SER A 234 -18.35 -6.51 26.67
C SER A 234 -18.20 -8.00 26.97
N THR A 235 -17.36 -8.66 26.19
CA THR A 235 -17.00 -10.06 26.39
C THR A 235 -15.62 -10.36 25.82
N LYS A 236 -14.90 -11.32 26.43
CA LYS A 236 -13.62 -11.85 25.94
C LYS A 236 -13.76 -13.29 25.44
N SER A 237 -14.98 -13.80 25.42
CA SER A 237 -15.29 -15.15 24.95
C SER A 237 -15.73 -15.14 23.51
N ASN A 238 -15.13 -15.97 22.70
CA ASN A 238 -15.51 -16.19 21.30
C ASN A 238 -15.31 -17.66 20.91
N SER A 239 -15.82 -18.04 19.74
CA SER A 239 -15.72 -19.41 19.23
C SER A 239 -14.64 -19.57 18.14
N TYR A 240 -13.83 -18.54 17.86
CA TYR A 240 -12.83 -18.59 16.80
C TYR A 240 -11.59 -19.36 17.23
N SER A 241 -11.18 -20.34 16.45
CA SER A 241 -10.03 -21.19 16.76
C SER A 241 -8.68 -20.46 16.69
N ASP A 242 -8.64 -19.30 16.06
CA ASP A 242 -7.45 -18.48 15.82
C ASP A 242 -7.44 -17.14 16.59
N VAL A 243 -8.36 -16.96 17.53
CA VAL A 243 -8.40 -15.82 18.44
C VAL A 243 -8.10 -16.31 19.85
N ALA A 244 -6.83 -16.23 20.24
CA ALA A 244 -6.39 -16.65 21.57
C ALA A 244 -6.90 -15.69 22.66
N ALA A 245 -7.21 -16.20 23.85
CA ALA A 245 -7.70 -15.42 24.97
C ALA A 245 -6.75 -14.26 25.40
N GLY A 246 -5.45 -14.43 25.23
CA GLY A 246 -4.44 -13.41 25.53
C GLY A 246 -4.06 -12.51 24.33
N ALA A 247 -4.71 -12.64 23.17
CA ALA A 247 -4.42 -11.78 22.05
C ALA A 247 -4.90 -10.34 22.32
N TRP A 248 -4.11 -9.35 21.92
CA TRP A 248 -4.40 -7.92 22.16
C TRP A 248 -5.75 -7.48 21.56
N TYR A 249 -6.20 -8.16 20.50
CA TYR A 249 -7.47 -7.89 19.82
C TYR A 249 -8.63 -8.76 20.33
N ASN A 250 -8.38 -9.69 21.29
CA ASN A 250 -9.42 -10.65 21.70
C ASN A 250 -10.69 -9.98 22.21
N HIS A 251 -10.56 -8.98 23.09
CA HIS A 251 -11.70 -8.27 23.66
C HIS A 251 -12.55 -7.59 22.57
N ALA A 252 -11.89 -6.88 21.66
CA ALA A 252 -12.55 -6.20 20.54
C ALA A 252 -13.27 -7.18 19.61
N VAL A 253 -12.58 -8.24 19.18
CA VAL A 253 -13.14 -9.25 18.30
C VAL A 253 -14.31 -9.98 18.96
N SER A 254 -14.17 -10.39 20.22
CA SER A 254 -15.21 -11.11 20.95
C SER A 254 -16.47 -10.25 21.14
N THR A 255 -16.29 -8.99 21.58
CA THR A 255 -17.41 -8.06 21.77
C THR A 255 -18.15 -7.78 20.47
N LEU A 256 -17.44 -7.40 19.42
CA LEU A 256 -18.07 -7.11 18.13
C LEU A 256 -18.67 -8.36 17.45
N SER A 257 -18.12 -9.54 17.74
CA SER A 257 -18.71 -10.80 17.28
C SER A 257 -20.01 -11.11 18.01
N ALA A 258 -20.05 -10.90 19.33
CA ALA A 258 -21.28 -11.06 20.13
C ALA A 258 -22.39 -10.11 19.67
N MET A 259 -22.04 -8.89 19.25
CA MET A 259 -22.95 -7.93 18.63
C MET A 259 -23.35 -8.29 17.19
N GLY A 260 -22.74 -9.32 16.58
CA GLY A 260 -22.97 -9.66 15.17
C GLY A 260 -22.32 -8.73 14.14
N ILE A 261 -21.52 -7.77 14.58
CA ILE A 261 -20.86 -6.76 13.74
C ILE A 261 -19.73 -7.39 12.92
N VAL A 262 -18.87 -8.17 13.55
CA VAL A 262 -17.83 -8.95 12.84
C VAL A 262 -18.19 -10.41 12.78
N LYS A 263 -17.74 -11.08 11.73
CA LYS A 263 -18.00 -12.51 11.50
C LYS A 263 -16.72 -13.20 11.05
N GLY A 264 -16.57 -14.47 11.46
CA GLY A 264 -15.53 -15.35 10.96
C GLY A 264 -15.88 -15.99 9.62
N ASP A 265 -15.00 -16.86 9.17
CA ASP A 265 -15.20 -17.68 7.97
C ASP A 265 -16.00 -18.98 8.28
N SER A 266 -16.29 -19.74 7.22
CA SER A 266 -17.01 -21.02 7.32
C SER A 266 -16.23 -22.12 8.06
N HIS A 267 -14.96 -21.90 8.41
CA HIS A 267 -14.10 -22.84 9.12
C HIS A 267 -13.93 -22.47 10.61
N GLY A 268 -14.72 -21.53 11.12
CA GLY A 268 -14.63 -21.07 12.51
C GLY A 268 -13.38 -20.26 12.82
N LYS A 269 -12.83 -19.56 11.84
CA LYS A 269 -11.68 -18.66 12.01
C LYS A 269 -12.09 -17.21 11.79
N PHE A 270 -11.51 -16.31 12.57
CA PHE A 270 -11.65 -14.87 12.38
C PHE A 270 -10.63 -14.31 11.37
N ASN A 271 -9.48 -14.97 11.24
CA ASN A 271 -8.35 -14.55 10.42
C ASN A 271 -7.83 -13.14 10.81
N PRO A 272 -7.39 -12.91 12.07
CA PRO A 272 -7.12 -11.59 12.62
C PRO A 272 -6.05 -10.82 11.86
N ASN A 273 -5.01 -11.52 11.38
CA ASN A 273 -3.87 -10.92 10.68
C ASN A 273 -4.08 -10.81 9.15
N ALA A 274 -5.21 -11.27 8.64
CA ALA A 274 -5.51 -11.12 7.22
C ALA A 274 -5.81 -9.65 6.89
N PRO A 275 -5.31 -9.15 5.75
CA PRO A 275 -5.70 -7.82 5.26
C PRO A 275 -7.21 -7.79 4.99
N ILE A 276 -7.88 -6.72 5.44
CA ILE A 276 -9.33 -6.56 5.24
C ILE A 276 -9.63 -6.08 3.82
N THR A 277 -10.74 -6.54 3.25
CA THR A 277 -11.23 -6.07 1.95
C THR A 277 -12.19 -4.89 2.10
N ARG A 278 -12.40 -4.16 1.00
CA ARG A 278 -13.39 -3.06 0.93
C ARG A 278 -14.80 -3.57 1.27
N ALA A 279 -15.17 -4.75 0.78
CA ALA A 279 -16.47 -5.36 1.08
C ALA A 279 -16.63 -5.74 2.55
N GLU A 280 -15.60 -6.32 3.15
CA GLU A 280 -15.61 -6.68 4.58
C GLU A 280 -15.73 -5.44 5.46
N PHE A 281 -15.02 -4.35 5.12
CA PHE A 281 -15.12 -3.09 5.84
C PHE A 281 -16.53 -2.48 5.70
N ALA A 282 -17.07 -2.42 4.49
CA ALA A 282 -18.43 -1.93 4.24
C ALA A 282 -19.48 -2.73 5.03
N ALA A 283 -19.29 -4.05 5.09
CA ALA A 283 -20.19 -4.93 5.87
C ALA A 283 -20.12 -4.68 7.38
N ILE A 284 -18.93 -4.39 7.92
CA ILE A 284 -18.79 -4.03 9.34
C ILE A 284 -19.51 -2.70 9.60
N ALA A 285 -19.27 -1.67 8.81
CA ALA A 285 -19.91 -0.36 8.97
C ALA A 285 -21.45 -0.47 8.85
N ALA A 286 -21.94 -1.15 7.82
CA ALA A 286 -23.37 -1.29 7.57
C ALA A 286 -24.14 -2.05 8.68
N ARG A 287 -23.47 -2.94 9.42
CA ARG A 287 -24.10 -3.69 10.52
C ARG A 287 -24.34 -2.87 11.78
N PHE A 288 -23.79 -1.67 11.86
CA PHE A 288 -24.15 -0.70 12.91
C PHE A 288 -25.42 0.08 12.58
N ASP A 289 -25.88 0.04 11.32
CA ASP A 289 -27.05 0.78 10.88
C ASP A 289 -28.33 -0.04 10.99
N ASP A 290 -29.13 0.27 12.00
CA ASP A 290 -30.44 -0.37 12.23
C ASP A 290 -31.47 -0.05 11.13
N LYS A 291 -31.23 0.96 10.31
CA LYS A 291 -32.12 1.47 9.26
C LYS A 291 -31.53 1.31 7.87
N ALA A 292 -30.62 0.34 7.69
CA ALA A 292 -29.86 0.17 6.46
C ALA A 292 -30.71 0.27 5.20
N ASN A 293 -30.45 1.32 4.41
CA ASN A 293 -31.04 1.48 3.09
C ASN A 293 -30.30 0.62 2.08
N THR A 294 -30.82 -0.58 1.83
CA THR A 294 -30.23 -1.56 0.90
C THR A 294 -30.69 -1.38 -0.55
N THR A 295 -31.29 -0.24 -0.89
CA THR A 295 -31.60 0.07 -2.29
C THR A 295 -30.37 -0.12 -3.15
N ALA A 296 -30.51 -0.89 -4.23
CA ALA A 296 -29.36 -1.24 -5.07
C ALA A 296 -28.66 -0.01 -5.62
N VAL A 297 -27.35 0.03 -5.46
CA VAL A 297 -26.48 1.00 -6.10
C VAL A 297 -25.88 0.41 -7.38
N ASP A 298 -25.58 1.26 -8.34
CA ASP A 298 -25.14 0.84 -9.68
C ASP A 298 -23.60 0.67 -9.72
N PHE A 299 -23.10 -0.33 -8.95
CA PHE A 299 -21.72 -0.78 -9.09
C PHE A 299 -21.70 -2.06 -9.92
N SER A 300 -20.97 -2.04 -11.03
CA SER A 300 -20.98 -3.12 -12.03
C SER A 300 -20.44 -4.46 -11.50
N ASP A 301 -19.65 -4.46 -10.44
CA ASP A 301 -18.90 -5.62 -9.94
C ASP A 301 -19.44 -6.20 -8.62
N ILE A 302 -20.61 -5.76 -8.15
CA ILE A 302 -21.20 -6.27 -6.91
C ILE A 302 -22.48 -7.10 -7.10
N ALA A 303 -22.95 -7.24 -8.32
CA ALA A 303 -24.28 -7.83 -8.60
C ALA A 303 -24.49 -9.22 -7.96
N SER A 304 -23.46 -10.08 -7.99
CA SER A 304 -23.43 -11.42 -7.36
C SER A 304 -22.57 -11.51 -6.10
N HIS A 305 -22.05 -10.39 -5.60
CA HIS A 305 -21.16 -10.39 -4.46
C HIS A 305 -21.95 -10.59 -3.15
N TRP A 306 -21.39 -11.36 -2.21
CA TRP A 306 -22.03 -11.69 -0.93
C TRP A 306 -22.41 -10.45 -0.09
N ALA A 307 -21.62 -9.36 -0.20
CA ALA A 307 -21.84 -8.12 0.54
C ALA A 307 -22.61 -7.07 -0.26
N LYS A 308 -23.33 -7.44 -1.31
CA LYS A 308 -24.06 -6.48 -2.17
C LYS A 308 -24.95 -5.54 -1.35
N ASN A 309 -25.72 -6.07 -0.41
CA ASN A 309 -26.65 -5.28 0.38
C ASN A 309 -25.93 -4.33 1.33
N GLU A 310 -24.87 -4.80 2.00
CA GLU A 310 -24.05 -4.01 2.92
C GLU A 310 -23.28 -2.91 2.18
N ILE A 311 -22.77 -3.21 1.00
CA ILE A 311 -22.13 -2.21 0.13
C ILE A 311 -23.14 -1.14 -0.30
N SER A 312 -24.34 -1.58 -0.69
CA SER A 312 -25.43 -0.65 -1.05
C SER A 312 -25.83 0.24 0.11
N ALA A 313 -25.98 -0.32 1.30
CA ALA A 313 -26.31 0.45 2.51
C ALA A 313 -25.21 1.47 2.84
N ALA A 314 -23.97 1.05 2.86
CA ALA A 314 -22.84 1.95 3.14
C ALA A 314 -22.69 3.06 2.08
N ALA A 315 -22.99 2.78 0.82
CA ALA A 315 -22.96 3.78 -0.25
C ALA A 315 -24.15 4.76 -0.16
N ASN A 316 -25.34 4.26 0.11
CA ASN A 316 -26.54 5.10 0.30
C ASN A 316 -26.41 6.05 1.51
N ASN A 317 -25.67 5.63 2.53
CA ASN A 317 -25.34 6.46 3.69
C ASN A 317 -24.17 7.43 3.43
N GLY A 318 -23.57 7.42 2.23
CA GLY A 318 -22.43 8.29 1.90
C GLY A 318 -21.10 7.90 2.56
N TRP A 319 -21.03 6.73 3.22
CA TRP A 319 -19.81 6.28 3.91
C TRP A 319 -18.75 5.81 2.94
N ILE A 320 -19.16 5.19 1.84
CA ILE A 320 -18.27 4.68 0.79
C ILE A 320 -18.68 5.21 -0.58
N ASN A 321 -17.69 5.33 -1.45
CA ASN A 321 -17.90 5.66 -2.86
C ASN A 321 -17.31 4.56 -3.74
N GLY A 322 -17.89 4.35 -4.91
CA GLY A 322 -17.28 3.58 -5.98
C GLY A 322 -16.16 4.35 -6.67
N TYR A 323 -15.56 3.69 -7.63
CA TYR A 323 -14.58 4.29 -8.51
C TYR A 323 -15.27 4.95 -9.71
N THR A 324 -14.55 5.84 -10.38
CA THR A 324 -15.07 6.58 -11.55
C THR A 324 -15.42 5.69 -12.74
N ASP A 325 -14.91 4.44 -12.74
CA ASP A 325 -15.24 3.42 -13.75
C ASP A 325 -16.53 2.65 -13.44
N GLY A 326 -17.30 3.07 -12.45
CA GLY A 326 -18.53 2.42 -12.02
C GLY A 326 -18.35 1.14 -11.22
N THR A 327 -17.11 0.81 -10.78
CA THR A 327 -16.84 -0.35 -9.95
C THR A 327 -16.74 0.01 -8.46
N PHE A 328 -16.93 -0.95 -7.58
CA PHE A 328 -16.66 -0.84 -6.15
C PHE A 328 -15.34 -1.50 -5.75
N ARG A 329 -14.91 -2.51 -6.49
CA ARG A 329 -13.74 -3.36 -6.23
C ARG A 329 -13.82 -4.06 -4.86
N PRO A 330 -14.85 -4.88 -4.61
CA PRO A 330 -15.19 -5.40 -3.29
C PRO A 330 -14.08 -6.24 -2.66
N ASN A 331 -13.31 -6.95 -3.46
CA ASN A 331 -12.24 -7.85 -3.01
C ASN A 331 -10.88 -7.17 -2.83
N ASN A 332 -10.74 -5.89 -3.22
CA ASN A 332 -9.49 -5.16 -3.00
C ASN A 332 -9.23 -4.98 -1.51
N LYS A 333 -7.98 -5.16 -1.11
CA LYS A 333 -7.51 -4.83 0.24
C LYS A 333 -7.45 -3.32 0.40
N ILE A 334 -7.75 -2.83 1.60
CA ILE A 334 -7.68 -1.40 1.89
C ILE A 334 -6.43 -1.06 2.69
N THR A 335 -6.00 0.17 2.51
CA THR A 335 -4.91 0.77 3.29
C THR A 335 -5.43 1.35 4.60
N ARG A 336 -4.52 1.66 5.53
CA ARG A 336 -4.85 2.37 6.77
C ARG A 336 -5.48 3.74 6.48
N ALA A 337 -4.99 4.45 5.47
CA ALA A 337 -5.56 5.74 5.03
C ALA A 337 -7.00 5.60 4.54
N GLU A 338 -7.29 4.58 3.73
CA GLU A 338 -8.65 4.29 3.28
C GLU A 338 -9.57 3.94 4.47
N ALA A 339 -9.10 3.11 5.41
CA ALA A 339 -9.87 2.77 6.60
C ALA A 339 -10.18 4.02 7.46
N MET A 340 -9.19 4.89 7.72
CA MET A 340 -9.41 6.15 8.44
C MET A 340 -10.42 7.05 7.74
N THR A 341 -10.30 7.19 6.41
CA THR A 341 -11.24 8.00 5.62
C THR A 341 -12.67 7.46 5.71
N LEU A 342 -12.83 6.12 5.64
CA LEU A 342 -14.14 5.48 5.74
C LEU A 342 -14.73 5.63 7.14
N VAL A 343 -13.92 5.41 8.20
CA VAL A 343 -14.36 5.58 9.60
C VAL A 343 -14.79 7.02 9.86
N ASN A 344 -14.01 8.01 9.44
CA ASN A 344 -14.35 9.41 9.63
C ASN A 344 -15.67 9.79 8.96
N ARG A 345 -15.97 9.22 7.78
CA ARG A 345 -17.26 9.40 7.12
C ARG A 345 -18.41 8.79 7.91
N VAL A 346 -18.22 7.55 8.40
CA VAL A 346 -19.24 6.89 9.25
C VAL A 346 -19.54 7.72 10.49
N LEU A 347 -18.53 8.36 11.08
CA LEU A 347 -18.67 9.18 12.30
C LEU A 347 -18.92 10.66 12.04
N LYS A 348 -19.02 11.09 10.79
CA LYS A 348 -19.16 12.51 10.39
C LYS A 348 -17.99 13.40 10.84
N ARG A 349 -16.83 12.85 11.11
CA ARG A 349 -15.62 13.56 11.53
C ARG A 349 -14.86 14.05 10.29
N LEU A 350 -15.25 15.22 9.79
CA LEU A 350 -14.84 15.70 8.48
C LEU A 350 -14.40 17.17 8.52
N PRO A 351 -13.11 17.44 8.82
CA PRO A 351 -12.52 18.74 8.54
C PRO A 351 -12.46 18.95 7.02
N GLU A 352 -12.76 20.17 6.55
CA GLU A 352 -12.82 20.49 5.11
C GLU A 352 -11.45 20.82 4.54
N THR A 353 -10.64 21.54 5.32
CA THR A 353 -9.31 22.01 4.93
C THR A 353 -8.32 21.86 6.08
N ALA A 354 -7.04 22.02 5.79
CA ALA A 354 -6.00 22.01 6.82
C ALA A 354 -6.13 23.18 7.82
N GLU A 355 -6.83 24.25 7.47
CA GLU A 355 -7.10 25.40 8.33
C GLU A 355 -8.20 25.12 9.38
N ASP A 356 -8.92 24.04 9.21
CA ASP A 356 -9.90 23.54 10.18
C ASP A 356 -9.24 22.72 11.30
N LEU A 357 -7.98 22.35 11.14
CA LEU A 357 -7.21 21.59 12.12
C LEU A 357 -6.55 22.52 13.15
N HIS A 358 -6.19 21.98 14.32
CA HIS A 358 -5.48 22.74 15.35
C HIS A 358 -3.97 22.76 15.10
N ASN A 359 -3.32 23.93 15.26
CA ASN A 359 -1.89 24.10 14.96
C ASN A 359 -0.97 23.21 15.79
N ASP A 360 -1.33 22.95 17.07
CA ASP A 360 -0.56 22.15 18.02
C ASP A 360 -0.89 20.66 17.95
N MET A 361 -1.59 20.20 16.90
CA MET A 361 -1.87 18.79 16.70
C MET A 361 -0.60 17.96 16.55
N ILE A 362 -0.69 16.67 16.84
CA ILE A 362 0.38 15.72 16.53
C ILE A 362 0.56 15.66 15.02
N LYS A 363 1.80 15.86 14.57
CA LYS A 363 2.18 15.78 13.15
C LYS A 363 3.03 14.54 12.93
N TRP A 364 2.69 13.78 11.90
CA TRP A 364 3.34 12.51 11.58
C TRP A 364 4.34 12.69 10.45
N SER A 365 5.51 12.07 10.57
CA SER A 365 6.59 12.23 9.60
C SER A 365 6.21 11.72 8.18
N ASP A 366 5.32 10.74 8.12
CA ASP A 366 4.83 10.14 6.89
C ASP A 366 3.42 10.63 6.47
N ASN A 367 2.92 11.69 7.13
CA ASN A 367 1.70 12.41 6.76
C ASN A 367 1.95 13.94 6.73
N SER A 368 3.06 14.36 6.13
CA SER A 368 3.45 15.78 6.04
C SER A 368 2.93 16.49 4.79
N ASP A 369 2.54 15.75 3.75
CA ASP A 369 1.97 16.30 2.54
C ASP A 369 0.50 16.68 2.75
N THR A 370 0.25 17.98 2.95
CA THR A 370 -1.11 18.52 3.16
C THR A 370 -2.02 18.41 1.95
N SER A 371 -1.47 18.15 0.76
CA SER A 371 -2.21 17.93 -0.48
C SER A 371 -2.65 16.48 -0.67
N ALA A 372 -2.09 15.54 0.10
CA ALA A 372 -2.46 14.13 0.04
C ALA A 372 -3.94 13.97 0.37
N TRP A 373 -4.65 13.19 -0.43
CA TRP A 373 -6.10 13.00 -0.30
C TRP A 373 -6.54 12.48 1.08
N TYR A 374 -5.63 11.82 1.78
CA TYR A 374 -5.86 11.23 3.11
C TYR A 374 -5.34 12.10 4.25
N TYR A 375 -4.67 13.23 3.97
CA TYR A 375 -4.02 14.06 4.99
C TYR A 375 -4.96 14.39 6.15
N LEU A 376 -6.12 14.97 5.84
CA LEU A 376 -7.11 15.36 6.83
C LEU A 376 -7.67 14.15 7.59
N ALA A 377 -7.91 13.05 6.90
CA ALA A 377 -8.45 11.85 7.52
C ALA A 377 -7.47 11.21 8.51
N VAL A 378 -6.17 11.24 8.21
CA VAL A 378 -5.14 10.76 9.13
C VAL A 378 -5.04 11.65 10.36
N GLN A 379 -5.04 12.98 10.19
CA GLN A 379 -5.00 13.89 11.32
C GLN A 379 -6.22 13.73 12.23
N GLU A 380 -7.41 13.62 11.64
CA GLU A 380 -8.66 13.40 12.36
C GLU A 380 -8.64 12.09 13.18
N ALA A 381 -8.14 11.02 12.60
CA ALA A 381 -8.10 9.71 13.25
C ALA A 381 -7.10 9.62 14.40
N THR A 382 -6.09 10.49 14.42
CA THR A 382 -4.91 10.40 15.28
C THR A 382 -4.77 11.50 16.32
N ASN A 383 -5.66 12.48 16.31
CA ASN A 383 -5.67 13.61 17.26
C ASN A 383 -7.01 13.72 17.97
N SER A 384 -6.97 13.76 19.29
CA SER A 384 -8.16 14.00 20.10
C SER A 384 -8.43 15.50 20.22
N HIS A 385 -9.66 15.91 19.96
CA HIS A 385 -10.00 17.34 19.93
C HIS A 385 -11.46 17.59 20.29
N TYR A 386 -11.75 18.86 20.57
CA TYR A 386 -13.10 19.45 20.56
C TYR A 386 -13.30 20.16 19.22
N TYR A 387 -14.53 20.25 18.77
CA TYR A 387 -14.87 20.81 17.47
C TYR A 387 -16.14 21.65 17.50
N ASP A 388 -16.27 22.48 16.48
CA ASP A 388 -17.49 23.21 16.14
C ASP A 388 -17.94 22.79 14.73
N ILE A 389 -19.24 22.66 14.53
CA ILE A 389 -19.80 22.36 13.21
C ILE A 389 -20.03 23.66 12.45
N LYS A 390 -19.46 23.75 11.24
CA LYS A 390 -19.65 24.88 10.33
C LYS A 390 -21.02 24.82 9.63
N GLU A 391 -21.49 25.95 9.09
CA GLU A 391 -22.75 26.01 8.34
C GLU A 391 -22.86 24.99 7.19
N ASN A 392 -21.72 24.65 6.58
CA ASN A 392 -21.64 23.64 5.51
C ASN A 392 -21.53 22.19 6.02
N LYS A 393 -21.80 21.96 7.31
CA LYS A 393 -21.76 20.67 8.02
C LYS A 393 -20.36 20.06 8.20
N TYR A 394 -19.29 20.67 7.73
CA TYR A 394 -17.93 20.28 8.08
C TYR A 394 -17.59 20.74 9.48
N GLU A 395 -16.60 20.11 10.09
CA GLU A 395 -16.11 20.49 11.40
C GLU A 395 -14.87 21.39 11.32
N LYS A 396 -14.68 22.15 12.39
CA LYS A 396 -13.45 22.88 12.69
C LYS A 396 -13.01 22.56 14.10
N TRP A 397 -11.75 22.20 14.29
CA TRP A 397 -11.20 21.91 15.61
C TRP A 397 -11.06 23.20 16.43
N SER A 398 -11.62 23.18 17.61
CA SER A 398 -11.58 24.33 18.51
C SER A 398 -10.48 24.23 19.55
N LYS A 399 -10.18 23.02 20.02
CA LYS A 399 -9.16 22.76 21.04
C LYS A 399 -8.74 21.30 21.02
N LEU A 400 -7.46 21.02 21.31
CA LEU A 400 -7.03 19.64 21.56
C LEU A 400 -7.50 19.15 22.93
N ARG A 401 -7.68 17.87 23.05
CA ARG A 401 -8.01 17.19 24.33
C ARG A 401 -7.08 16.01 24.55
N GLU A 402 -6.99 15.55 25.80
CA GLU A 402 -6.24 14.35 26.14
C GLU A 402 -6.88 13.12 25.46
N THR A 403 -6.03 12.26 24.92
CA THR A 403 -6.47 11.01 24.30
C THR A 403 -6.89 10.02 25.39
N ARG A 404 -7.94 9.27 25.11
CA ARG A 404 -8.42 8.20 25.99
C ARG A 404 -7.36 7.10 26.11
N ASP A 405 -7.21 6.53 27.31
CA ASP A 405 -6.36 5.34 27.49
C ASP A 405 -7.09 4.10 26.95
N TRP A 406 -6.76 3.73 25.73
CA TRP A 406 -7.33 2.56 25.07
C TRP A 406 -6.82 1.26 25.68
N THR A 407 -5.62 1.25 26.33
CA THR A 407 -5.04 0.02 26.87
C THR A 407 -5.85 -0.53 28.03
N GLU A 408 -6.51 0.33 28.81
CA GLU A 408 -7.41 -0.09 29.88
C GLU A 408 -8.72 -0.68 29.35
N LEU A 409 -9.22 -0.21 28.24
CA LEU A 409 -10.47 -0.69 27.63
C LEU A 409 -10.30 -1.98 26.83
N GLU A 410 -9.11 -2.19 26.28
CA GLU A 410 -8.78 -3.35 25.42
C GLU A 410 -8.36 -4.58 26.26
N LYS A 411 -7.96 -4.39 27.51
CA LYS A 411 -7.69 -5.48 28.46
C LYS A 411 -8.99 -6.20 28.80
#